data_294ef4c197e01b010b652cc05c91db6d
#
_entry.id   294ef4c197e01b010b652cc05c91db6d
#
_cell.length_a   1.000
_cell.length_b   1.000
_cell.length_c   1.000
_cell.angle_alpha   90.00
_cell.angle_beta   90.00
_cell.angle_gamma   90.00
#
_symmetry.space_group_name_H-M   'P 1'
#
loop_
_entity.id
_entity.type
_entity.pdbx_description
1 polymer ?
#
loop_
_entity_poly.entity_id
_entity_poly.type
_entity_poly.pdbx_seq_one_letter_code
_entity_poly.pdbx_strand_id
1 'polypeptide(L)'
;LDVLTPVYFPPLQAENVIRGAAGLLLPRVCADASAMLQPRWAGAPSGYATPPKPFAIRAYPLDGRRLVAGERFSFEIVQFALGLPVGEAFAGMCALLETEGIGPGRGKARLARLEATDREFSLEAGDAVAGVVIDWMSPTDADTGPGFLARLHDRINALRCCYGGEPPLAPLSRAAVTVVRDGTRVVDRQRTSTRTGQSYGTGGRVGPVEYAGELTAAMPFLRLGEQTGLGGGWYRIGKVINW
;
A
#
# COMPACT_ATOMS: atom_id res chain seq x y z
N LEU A 1 -8.85 -16.11 5.13
CA LEU A 1 -9.18 -17.06 4.09
C LEU A 1 -8.68 -18.45 4.48
N ASP A 2 -9.51 -19.48 4.30
CA ASP A 2 -9.12 -20.88 4.46
C ASP A 2 -8.60 -21.40 3.12
N VAL A 3 -7.46 -22.06 3.13
CA VAL A 3 -6.84 -22.64 1.92
C VAL A 3 -7.49 -23.98 1.58
N LEU A 4 -7.99 -24.10 0.36
CA LEU A 4 -8.63 -25.34 -0.15
C LEU A 4 -7.66 -26.17 -1.00
N THR A 5 -6.84 -25.51 -1.81
CA THR A 5 -5.73 -26.13 -2.54
C THR A 5 -4.48 -25.27 -2.40
N PRO A 6 -3.26 -25.81 -2.59
CA PRO A 6 -2.05 -25.08 -2.30
C PRO A 6 -2.00 -23.68 -2.95
N VAL A 7 -1.69 -22.66 -2.14
CA VAL A 7 -1.54 -21.25 -2.55
C VAL A 7 -0.08 -20.86 -2.37
N TYR A 8 0.48 -20.17 -3.34
CA TYR A 8 1.84 -19.67 -3.30
C TYR A 8 1.88 -18.15 -3.51
N PHE A 9 2.55 -17.47 -2.59
CA PHE A 9 2.91 -16.06 -2.71
C PHE A 9 4.43 -15.97 -2.94
N PRO A 10 4.88 -15.63 -4.15
CA PRO A 10 6.32 -15.50 -4.41
C PRO A 10 6.96 -14.45 -3.50
N PRO A 11 8.26 -14.58 -3.16
CA PRO A 11 8.94 -13.61 -2.31
C PRO A 11 8.78 -12.17 -2.81
N LEU A 12 8.41 -11.27 -1.91
CA LEU A 12 8.20 -9.85 -2.16
C LEU A 12 7.15 -9.54 -3.25
N GLN A 13 6.23 -10.46 -3.54
CA GLN A 13 5.21 -10.31 -4.59
C GLN A 13 3.76 -10.52 -4.11
N ALA A 14 3.54 -10.74 -2.82
CA ALA A 14 2.21 -11.04 -2.30
C ALA A 14 1.19 -9.95 -2.67
N GLU A 15 1.56 -8.68 -2.56
CA GLU A 15 0.71 -7.57 -2.98
C GLU A 15 0.36 -7.63 -4.46
N ASN A 16 1.32 -7.96 -5.32
CA ASN A 16 1.09 -8.10 -6.77
C ASN A 16 0.16 -9.27 -7.08
N VAL A 17 0.24 -10.36 -6.31
CA VAL A 17 -0.68 -11.50 -6.44
C VAL A 17 -2.10 -11.07 -6.10
N ILE A 18 -2.32 -10.40 -4.97
CA ILE A 18 -3.65 -9.90 -4.59
C ILE A 18 -4.14 -8.86 -5.60
N ARG A 19 -3.28 -7.92 -6.03
CA ARG A 19 -3.60 -6.90 -7.04
C ARG A 19 -3.96 -7.52 -8.39
N GLY A 20 -3.28 -8.60 -8.78
CA GLY A 20 -3.60 -9.36 -9.98
C GLY A 20 -4.99 -10.00 -9.90
N ALA A 21 -5.32 -10.64 -8.79
CA ALA A 21 -6.64 -11.17 -8.52
C ALA A 21 -7.70 -10.06 -8.53
N ALA A 22 -7.44 -8.93 -7.88
CA ALA A 22 -8.34 -7.78 -7.87
C ALA A 22 -8.61 -7.25 -9.29
N GLY A 23 -7.57 -7.09 -10.11
CA GLY A 23 -7.73 -6.65 -11.51
C GLY A 23 -8.58 -7.58 -12.37
N LEU A 24 -8.57 -8.87 -12.07
CA LEU A 24 -9.34 -9.89 -12.80
C LEU A 24 -10.76 -10.06 -12.27
N LEU A 25 -10.94 -10.04 -10.95
CA LEU A 25 -12.17 -10.51 -10.32
C LEU A 25 -13.09 -9.36 -9.85
N LEU A 26 -12.55 -8.20 -9.46
CA LEU A 26 -13.39 -7.06 -9.05
C LEU A 26 -14.40 -6.64 -10.12
N PRO A 27 -14.05 -6.57 -11.43
CA PRO A 27 -15.02 -6.23 -12.47
C PRO A 27 -16.21 -7.22 -12.59
N ARG A 28 -16.08 -8.42 -12.02
CA ARG A 28 -17.12 -9.45 -12.04
C ARG A 28 -18.10 -9.34 -10.88
N VAL A 29 -17.72 -8.64 -9.82
CA VAL A 29 -18.49 -8.56 -8.57
C VAL A 29 -18.90 -7.14 -8.19
N CYS A 30 -18.35 -6.13 -8.85
CA CYS A 30 -18.61 -4.74 -8.52
C CYS A 30 -18.69 -3.86 -9.78
N ALA A 31 -19.79 -3.13 -9.94
CA ALA A 31 -19.98 -2.19 -11.05
C ALA A 31 -18.97 -1.04 -11.01
N ASP A 32 -18.55 -0.62 -9.81
CA ASP A 32 -17.61 0.48 -9.60
C ASP A 32 -16.13 0.05 -9.69
N ALA A 33 -15.87 -1.21 -10.09
CA ALA A 33 -14.50 -1.73 -10.17
C ALA A 33 -13.58 -0.86 -11.03
N SER A 34 -14.09 -0.28 -12.11
CA SER A 34 -13.33 0.62 -12.99
C SER A 34 -12.89 1.87 -12.24
N ALA A 35 -13.79 2.49 -11.48
CA ALA A 35 -13.48 3.68 -10.66
C ALA A 35 -12.46 3.36 -9.55
N MET A 36 -12.53 2.16 -8.97
CA MET A 36 -11.59 1.73 -7.95
C MET A 36 -10.21 1.38 -8.50
N LEU A 37 -10.15 0.66 -9.64
CA LEU A 37 -8.89 0.18 -10.21
C LEU A 37 -8.16 1.25 -11.04
N GLN A 38 -8.91 2.12 -11.69
CA GLN A 38 -8.41 3.19 -12.56
C GLN A 38 -9.19 4.49 -12.29
N PRO A 39 -9.06 5.08 -11.11
CA PRO A 39 -9.78 6.28 -10.77
C PRO A 39 -9.44 7.40 -11.76
N ARG A 40 -10.47 8.10 -12.20
CA ARG A 40 -10.37 9.29 -13.06
C ARG A 40 -11.10 10.42 -12.37
N TRP A 41 -10.52 11.58 -12.39
CA TRP A 41 -11.14 12.75 -11.81
C TRP A 41 -11.19 13.88 -12.84
N ALA A 42 -12.37 14.15 -13.34
CA ALA A 42 -12.61 15.36 -14.12
C ALA A 42 -12.62 16.57 -13.17
N GLY A 43 -11.67 17.48 -13.33
CA GLY A 43 -11.55 18.63 -12.43
C GLY A 43 -10.69 18.37 -11.20
N ALA A 44 -9.78 17.41 -11.25
CA ALA A 44 -8.80 17.20 -10.19
C ALA A 44 -8.11 18.52 -9.82
N PRO A 45 -7.85 18.79 -8.53
CA PRO A 45 -7.02 19.90 -8.11
C PRO A 45 -5.69 19.92 -8.86
N SER A 46 -5.18 21.12 -9.15
CA SER A 46 -3.93 21.29 -9.87
C SER A 46 -2.83 20.38 -9.30
N GLY A 47 -2.20 19.59 -10.16
CA GLY A 47 -1.16 18.63 -9.77
C GLY A 47 -1.61 17.18 -9.61
N TYR A 48 -2.92 16.87 -9.57
CA TYR A 48 -3.42 15.51 -9.37
C TYR A 48 -4.13 14.96 -10.63
N ALA A 49 -3.46 15.01 -11.76
CA ALA A 49 -4.02 14.51 -13.02
C ALA A 49 -4.44 13.02 -12.97
N THR A 50 -3.80 12.25 -12.10
CA THR A 50 -4.15 10.85 -11.82
C THR A 50 -4.38 10.69 -10.32
N PRO A 51 -5.65 10.55 -9.87
CA PRO A 51 -5.95 10.34 -8.47
C PRO A 51 -5.25 9.07 -7.94
N PRO A 52 -4.84 9.04 -6.68
CA PRO A 52 -4.41 7.80 -6.05
C PRO A 52 -5.57 6.80 -6.03
N LYS A 53 -5.29 5.51 -5.99
CA LYS A 53 -6.35 4.51 -5.81
C LYS A 53 -7.09 4.74 -4.48
N PRO A 54 -8.41 4.49 -4.44
CA PRO A 54 -9.23 4.68 -3.24
C PRO A 54 -8.93 3.66 -2.14
N PHE A 55 -7.98 2.77 -2.36
CA PHE A 55 -7.54 1.76 -1.40
C PHE A 55 -6.06 1.43 -1.57
N ALA A 56 -5.48 0.85 -0.53
CA ALA A 56 -4.18 0.20 -0.56
C ALA A 56 -4.30 -1.26 -0.09
N ILE A 57 -3.45 -2.13 -0.64
CA ILE A 57 -3.40 -3.56 -0.31
C ILE A 57 -2.17 -3.79 0.56
N ARG A 58 -2.34 -4.34 1.76
CA ARG A 58 -1.25 -4.74 2.64
C ARG A 58 -1.18 -6.26 2.69
N ALA A 59 -0.23 -6.83 1.97
CA ALA A 59 -0.07 -8.28 1.86
C ALA A 59 1.37 -8.76 2.07
N TYR A 60 2.31 -7.88 2.40
CA TYR A 60 3.72 -8.24 2.62
C TYR A 60 3.95 -9.36 3.66
N PRO A 61 3.08 -9.58 4.69
CA PRO A 61 3.26 -10.71 5.60
C PRO A 61 3.11 -12.08 4.92
N LEU A 62 2.58 -12.10 3.69
CA LEU A 62 2.43 -13.31 2.89
C LEU A 62 3.62 -13.59 1.97
N ASP A 63 4.58 -12.66 1.87
CA ASP A 63 5.71 -12.79 0.97
C ASP A 63 6.53 -14.08 1.22
N GLY A 64 6.74 -14.86 0.15
CA GLY A 64 7.46 -16.11 0.19
C GLY A 64 6.67 -17.30 0.77
N ARG A 65 5.44 -17.11 1.22
CA ARG A 65 4.66 -18.19 1.85
C ARG A 65 4.14 -19.19 0.82
N ARG A 66 4.27 -20.46 1.19
CA ARG A 66 3.59 -21.59 0.56
C ARG A 66 2.62 -22.15 1.56
N LEU A 67 1.35 -22.14 1.22
CA LEU A 67 0.26 -22.56 2.11
C LEU A 67 -0.36 -23.81 1.54
N VAL A 68 -0.63 -24.80 2.41
CA VAL A 68 -1.29 -26.07 2.05
C VAL A 68 -2.76 -26.04 2.44
N ALA A 69 -3.54 -26.98 1.91
CA ALA A 69 -4.95 -27.11 2.27
C ALA A 69 -5.14 -27.25 3.78
N GLY A 70 -6.10 -26.51 4.33
CA GLY A 70 -6.40 -26.43 5.76
C GLY A 70 -5.68 -25.30 6.50
N GLU A 71 -4.64 -24.68 5.92
CA GLU A 71 -4.02 -23.48 6.49
C GLU A 71 -4.87 -22.22 6.25
N ARG A 72 -4.48 -21.14 6.92
CA ARG A 72 -5.14 -19.84 6.81
C ARG A 72 -4.18 -18.75 6.42
N PHE A 73 -4.70 -17.74 5.69
CA PHE A 73 -4.01 -16.49 5.47
C PHE A 73 -4.97 -15.30 5.52
N SER A 74 -4.40 -14.13 5.76
CA SER A 74 -5.12 -12.86 5.71
C SER A 74 -4.28 -11.81 5.00
N PHE A 75 -4.94 -10.81 4.48
CA PHE A 75 -4.36 -9.56 4.01
C PHE A 75 -5.31 -8.43 4.36
N GLU A 76 -4.80 -7.21 4.36
CA GLU A 76 -5.59 -6.03 4.69
C GLU A 76 -5.84 -5.19 3.44
N ILE A 77 -7.02 -4.57 3.41
CA ILE A 77 -7.37 -3.51 2.48
C ILE A 77 -7.62 -2.25 3.29
N VAL A 78 -6.81 -1.24 3.08
CA VAL A 78 -7.02 0.09 3.66
C VAL A 78 -7.84 0.91 2.68
N GLN A 79 -9.06 1.24 3.04
CA GLN A 79 -9.98 2.04 2.23
C GLN A 79 -9.88 3.52 2.58
N PHE A 80 -9.77 4.39 1.58
CA PHE A 80 -9.72 5.85 1.73
C PHE A 80 -11.02 6.53 1.26
N ALA A 81 -11.67 5.97 0.27
CA ALA A 81 -12.91 6.50 -0.30
C ALA A 81 -14.13 5.83 0.33
N LEU A 82 -14.71 6.47 1.34
CA LEU A 82 -15.89 5.93 2.06
C LEU A 82 -17.14 5.82 1.16
N GLY A 83 -17.22 6.62 0.08
CA GLY A 83 -18.34 6.56 -0.87
C GLY A 83 -18.25 5.43 -1.90
N LEU A 84 -17.17 4.61 -1.90
CA LEU A 84 -17.02 3.47 -2.81
C LEU A 84 -17.14 2.16 -2.03
N PRO A 85 -17.76 1.11 -2.60
CA PRO A 85 -17.99 -0.17 -1.90
C PRO A 85 -16.74 -1.06 -1.93
N VAL A 86 -15.58 -0.53 -1.50
CA VAL A 86 -14.28 -1.23 -1.58
C VAL A 86 -14.30 -2.51 -0.76
N GLY A 87 -14.76 -2.45 0.50
CA GLY A 87 -14.82 -3.61 1.39
C GLY A 87 -15.68 -4.73 0.82
N GLU A 88 -16.90 -4.39 0.35
CA GLU A 88 -17.85 -5.32 -0.25
C GLU A 88 -17.31 -5.94 -1.54
N ALA A 89 -16.69 -5.13 -2.38
CA ALA A 89 -16.09 -5.59 -3.63
C ALA A 89 -14.95 -6.59 -3.37
N PHE A 90 -14.09 -6.32 -2.38
CA PHE A 90 -13.04 -7.26 -2.00
C PHE A 90 -13.59 -8.52 -1.32
N ALA A 91 -14.67 -8.43 -0.56
CA ALA A 91 -15.38 -9.60 -0.04
C ALA A 91 -15.91 -10.48 -1.16
N GLY A 92 -16.58 -9.88 -2.15
CA GLY A 92 -17.05 -10.58 -3.35
C GLY A 92 -15.90 -11.19 -4.16
N MET A 93 -14.80 -10.46 -4.34
CA MET A 93 -13.59 -11.01 -4.95
C MET A 93 -13.09 -12.25 -4.18
N CYS A 94 -13.00 -12.17 -2.85
CA CYS A 94 -12.54 -13.28 -2.02
C CYS A 94 -13.46 -14.50 -2.11
N ALA A 95 -14.76 -14.31 -2.26
CA ALA A 95 -15.71 -15.41 -2.49
C ALA A 95 -15.43 -16.14 -3.82
N LEU A 96 -15.02 -15.41 -4.87
CA LEU A 96 -14.64 -16.01 -6.15
C LEU A 96 -13.33 -16.82 -6.10
N LEU A 97 -12.47 -16.63 -5.09
CA LEU A 97 -11.22 -17.38 -4.99
C LEU A 97 -11.42 -18.88 -4.78
N GLU A 98 -12.62 -19.31 -4.38
CA GLU A 98 -12.97 -20.72 -4.26
C GLU A 98 -13.04 -21.42 -5.61
N THR A 99 -13.42 -20.71 -6.65
CA THR A 99 -13.51 -21.23 -8.03
C THR A 99 -12.35 -20.81 -8.91
N GLU A 100 -11.98 -19.55 -8.86
CA GLU A 100 -10.98 -18.94 -9.75
C GLU A 100 -9.54 -19.12 -9.28
N GLY A 101 -9.35 -19.27 -7.96
CA GLY A 101 -8.04 -19.37 -7.34
C GLY A 101 -7.23 -18.07 -7.34
N ILE A 102 -6.04 -18.14 -6.71
CA ILE A 102 -5.14 -17.01 -6.54
C ILE A 102 -3.68 -17.45 -6.71
N GLY A 103 -2.84 -16.53 -7.14
CA GLY A 103 -1.40 -16.76 -7.31
C GLY A 103 -1.04 -17.53 -8.57
N PRO A 104 0.26 -17.82 -8.78
CA PRO A 104 0.77 -18.45 -10.00
C PRO A 104 0.15 -19.83 -10.28
N GLY A 105 -0.09 -20.62 -9.24
CA GLY A 105 -0.71 -21.95 -9.32
C GLY A 105 -2.23 -21.95 -9.26
N ARG A 106 -2.89 -20.79 -9.23
CA ARG A 106 -4.33 -20.64 -9.02
C ARG A 106 -4.87 -21.48 -7.85
N GLY A 107 -4.12 -21.47 -6.74
CA GLY A 107 -4.55 -22.13 -5.50
C GLY A 107 -5.86 -21.55 -5.01
N LYS A 108 -6.76 -22.42 -4.53
CA LYS A 108 -8.11 -22.04 -4.14
C LYS A 108 -8.20 -21.73 -2.66
N ALA A 109 -8.99 -20.72 -2.33
CA ALA A 109 -9.23 -20.31 -0.95
C ALA A 109 -10.68 -19.87 -0.77
N ARG A 110 -11.23 -20.11 0.42
CA ARG A 110 -12.59 -19.72 0.82
C ARG A 110 -12.53 -18.54 1.79
N LEU A 111 -13.38 -17.56 1.59
CA LEU A 111 -13.54 -16.48 2.57
C LEU A 111 -14.12 -17.06 3.88
N ALA A 112 -13.31 -17.04 4.94
CA ALA A 112 -13.70 -17.53 6.26
C ALA A 112 -14.23 -16.40 7.15
N ARG A 113 -13.57 -15.22 7.11
CA ARG A 113 -13.91 -14.08 7.95
C ARG A 113 -13.53 -12.79 7.25
N LEU A 114 -14.37 -11.78 7.41
CA LEU A 114 -14.10 -10.38 7.07
C LEU A 114 -14.26 -9.56 8.35
N GLU A 115 -13.31 -8.70 8.62
CA GLU A 115 -13.34 -7.73 9.70
C GLU A 115 -13.17 -6.34 9.11
N ALA A 116 -13.93 -5.38 9.58
CA ALA A 116 -13.77 -3.98 9.27
C ALA A 116 -13.52 -3.20 10.55
N THR A 117 -12.59 -2.25 10.48
CA THR A 117 -12.26 -1.36 11.61
C THR A 117 -12.00 0.03 11.06
N ASP A 118 -12.70 1.01 11.56
CA ASP A 118 -12.45 2.41 11.28
C ASP A 118 -11.25 2.90 12.08
N ARG A 119 -10.45 3.75 11.45
CA ARG A 119 -9.28 4.38 12.10
C ARG A 119 -9.28 5.87 11.79
N GLU A 120 -9.13 6.66 12.80
CA GLU A 120 -8.92 8.10 12.70
C GLU A 120 -7.43 8.42 12.89
N PHE A 121 -6.93 9.36 12.10
CA PHE A 121 -5.55 9.82 12.19
C PHE A 121 -5.51 11.32 12.33
N SER A 122 -4.86 11.80 13.41
CA SER A 122 -4.53 13.20 13.54
C SER A 122 -3.25 13.53 12.77
N LEU A 123 -3.26 14.66 12.08
CA LEU A 123 -2.09 15.26 11.45
C LEU A 123 -1.44 16.34 12.32
N GLU A 124 -1.84 16.45 13.57
CA GLU A 124 -1.22 17.37 14.53
C GLU A 124 0.19 16.88 14.92
N ALA A 125 1.11 17.82 15.01
CA ALA A 125 2.46 17.52 15.48
C ALA A 125 2.41 17.10 16.97
N GLY A 126 3.15 16.05 17.28
CA GLY A 126 3.33 15.56 18.65
C GLY A 126 4.64 16.04 19.27
N ASP A 127 5.25 15.16 20.04
CA ASP A 127 6.54 15.41 20.71
C ASP A 127 7.66 15.68 19.69
N ALA A 128 8.69 16.38 20.16
CA ALA A 128 9.86 16.72 19.37
C ALA A 128 10.62 15.46 18.95
N VAL A 129 10.87 15.29 17.65
CA VAL A 129 11.52 14.12 17.07
C VAL A 129 12.77 14.54 16.31
N ALA A 130 13.91 13.99 16.72
CA ALA A 130 15.25 14.23 16.17
C ALA A 130 15.65 13.19 15.11
N GLY A 131 15.02 12.04 15.11
CA GLY A 131 15.36 10.98 14.16
C GLY A 131 14.32 9.87 14.13
N VAL A 132 14.33 9.12 13.03
CA VAL A 132 13.43 7.99 12.83
C VAL A 132 14.09 6.91 11.97
N VAL A 133 13.86 5.66 12.32
CA VAL A 133 14.19 4.52 11.46
C VAL A 133 12.92 4.07 10.75
N ILE A 134 12.97 4.02 9.44
CA ILE A 134 11.89 3.50 8.59
C ILE A 134 12.38 2.20 7.95
N ASP A 135 11.63 1.13 8.17
CA ASP A 135 11.94 -0.19 7.62
C ASP A 135 10.97 -0.52 6.46
N TRP A 136 11.48 -0.51 5.24
CA TRP A 136 10.70 -0.84 4.04
C TRP A 136 10.45 -2.34 3.97
N MET A 137 9.21 -2.72 4.25
CA MET A 137 8.74 -4.11 4.33
C MET A 137 8.46 -4.73 2.96
N SER A 138 8.12 -3.92 1.98
CA SER A 138 7.96 -4.34 0.59
C SER A 138 8.68 -3.37 -0.35
N PRO A 139 9.06 -3.81 -1.56
CA PRO A 139 9.83 -2.97 -2.47
C PRO A 139 9.12 -1.67 -2.80
N THR A 140 9.84 -0.57 -2.64
CA THR A 140 9.39 0.76 -3.03
C THR A 140 10.23 1.29 -4.19
N ASP A 141 9.56 1.94 -5.14
CA ASP A 141 10.20 2.75 -6.18
C ASP A 141 10.41 4.20 -5.71
N ALA A 142 9.93 4.52 -4.50
CA ALA A 142 10.15 5.82 -3.91
C ALA A 142 11.64 6.05 -3.65
N ASP A 143 12.10 7.27 -3.91
CA ASP A 143 13.39 7.72 -3.41
C ASP A 143 13.43 7.59 -1.88
N THR A 144 14.39 6.85 -1.36
CA THR A 144 14.62 6.70 0.08
C THR A 144 15.44 7.84 0.67
N GLY A 145 15.84 8.81 -0.13
CA GLY A 145 16.50 10.04 0.31
C GLY A 145 15.55 11.03 1.00
N PRO A 146 16.02 12.23 1.33
CA PRO A 146 15.21 13.25 2.01
C PRO A 146 13.94 13.67 1.24
N GLY A 147 13.92 13.50 -0.08
CA GLY A 147 12.74 13.73 -0.93
C GLY A 147 11.55 12.83 -0.64
N PHE A 148 11.76 11.72 0.06
CA PHE A 148 10.72 10.80 0.49
C PHE A 148 9.58 11.50 1.26
N LEU A 149 9.90 12.41 2.17
CA LEU A 149 8.91 13.12 2.99
C LEU A 149 8.00 14.01 2.14
N ALA A 150 8.54 14.69 1.13
CA ALA A 150 7.74 15.50 0.20
C ALA A 150 6.78 14.61 -0.61
N ARG A 151 7.25 13.47 -1.13
CA ARG A 151 6.39 12.51 -1.86
C ARG A 151 5.30 11.93 -0.98
N LEU A 152 5.61 11.66 0.29
CA LEU A 152 4.63 11.18 1.26
C LEU A 152 3.57 12.24 1.54
N HIS A 153 3.99 13.49 1.77
CA HIS A 153 3.09 14.62 1.95
C HIS A 153 2.17 14.81 0.74
N ASP A 154 2.73 14.78 -0.49
CA ASP A 154 1.94 14.90 -1.72
C ASP A 154 0.91 13.77 -1.86
N ARG A 155 1.29 12.53 -1.51
CA ARG A 155 0.36 11.40 -1.53
C ARG A 155 -0.79 11.58 -0.54
N ILE A 156 -0.49 12.01 0.68
CA ILE A 156 -1.50 12.24 1.71
C ILE A 156 -2.43 13.38 1.29
N ASN A 157 -1.88 14.46 0.75
CA ASN A 157 -2.68 15.54 0.19
C ASN A 157 -3.59 15.04 -0.95
N ALA A 158 -3.07 14.22 -1.84
CA ALA A 158 -3.88 13.65 -2.91
C ALA A 158 -5.04 12.81 -2.36
N LEU A 159 -4.81 11.97 -1.35
CA LEU A 159 -5.86 11.19 -0.70
C LEU A 159 -6.91 12.09 -0.02
N ARG A 160 -6.47 13.12 0.71
CA ARG A 160 -7.36 14.09 1.37
C ARG A 160 -8.22 14.84 0.37
N CYS A 161 -7.61 15.43 -0.65
CA CYS A 161 -8.33 16.19 -1.67
C CYS A 161 -9.28 15.33 -2.49
N CYS A 162 -8.81 14.13 -2.88
CA CYS A 162 -9.58 13.26 -3.77
C CYS A 162 -10.73 12.53 -3.07
N TYR A 163 -10.56 12.18 -1.81
CA TYR A 163 -11.52 11.31 -1.12
C TYR A 163 -12.07 11.90 0.18
N GLY A 164 -11.37 12.83 0.80
CA GLY A 164 -11.83 13.52 2.00
C GLY A 164 -12.57 14.83 1.73
N GLY A 165 -12.48 15.37 0.51
CA GLY A 165 -13.05 16.71 0.20
C GLY A 165 -12.34 17.86 0.91
N GLU A 166 -11.17 17.61 1.45
CA GLU A 166 -10.39 18.55 2.25
C GLU A 166 -9.43 19.36 1.37
N PRO A 167 -9.16 20.62 1.71
CA PRO A 167 -8.18 21.42 0.99
C PRO A 167 -6.77 20.87 1.19
N PRO A 168 -5.83 21.13 0.24
CA PRO A 168 -4.44 20.75 0.39
C PRO A 168 -3.83 21.35 1.65
N LEU A 169 -3.01 20.57 2.36
CA LEU A 169 -2.19 21.05 3.45
C LEU A 169 -1.03 21.90 2.92
N ALA A 170 -0.59 22.84 3.73
CA ALA A 170 0.62 23.60 3.43
C ALA A 170 1.82 22.63 3.25
N PRO A 171 2.74 22.91 2.31
CA PRO A 171 3.93 22.09 2.14
C PRO A 171 4.68 21.94 3.47
N LEU A 172 5.17 20.73 3.75
CA LEU A 172 6.12 20.55 4.84
C LEU A 172 7.31 21.49 4.57
N SER A 173 7.69 22.26 5.57
CA SER A 173 8.96 22.98 5.55
C SER A 173 10.01 21.93 5.15
N ARG A 174 10.91 22.29 4.24
CA ARG A 174 12.06 21.45 3.92
C ARG A 174 12.97 21.44 5.13
N ALA A 175 12.53 20.75 6.17
CA ALA A 175 13.34 20.51 7.34
C ALA A 175 14.67 19.92 6.87
N ALA A 176 15.74 20.29 7.52
CA ALA A 176 17.06 19.72 7.26
C ALA A 176 17.09 18.27 7.75
N VAL A 177 16.40 17.41 6.98
CA VAL A 177 16.39 15.95 7.22
C VAL A 177 17.49 15.34 6.38
N THR A 178 18.33 14.54 7.01
CA THR A 178 19.43 13.84 6.37
C THR A 178 19.28 12.34 6.56
N VAL A 179 19.73 11.57 5.57
CA VAL A 179 19.88 10.12 5.72
C VAL A 179 21.21 9.87 6.47
N VAL A 180 21.10 9.31 7.65
CA VAL A 180 22.27 8.93 8.48
C VAL A 180 22.81 7.58 8.05
N ARG A 181 21.90 6.66 7.75
CA ARG A 181 22.25 5.32 7.32
C ARG A 181 21.19 4.78 6.35
N ASP A 182 21.64 4.31 5.20
CA ASP A 182 20.83 3.55 4.24
C ASP A 182 21.27 2.07 4.30
N GLY A 183 20.47 1.25 4.93
CA GLY A 183 20.63 -0.21 5.00
C GLY A 183 19.75 -0.95 4.00
N THR A 184 19.16 -0.24 3.03
CA THR A 184 18.32 -0.88 2.02
C THR A 184 19.14 -1.70 1.03
N ARG A 185 18.50 -2.70 0.44
CA ARG A 185 19.01 -3.44 -0.70
C ARG A 185 18.07 -3.29 -1.89
N VAL A 186 18.62 -3.24 -3.08
CA VAL A 186 17.83 -3.25 -4.31
C VAL A 186 17.33 -4.67 -4.57
N VAL A 187 16.05 -4.76 -4.90
CA VAL A 187 15.41 -6.00 -5.35
C VAL A 187 14.95 -5.78 -6.79
N ASP A 188 15.53 -6.54 -7.70
CA ASP A 188 15.08 -6.55 -9.08
C ASP A 188 13.98 -7.59 -9.25
N ARG A 189 12.86 -7.18 -9.83
CA ARG A 189 11.70 -8.04 -10.09
C ARG A 189 11.03 -7.67 -11.39
N GLN A 190 10.53 -8.68 -12.06
CA GLN A 190 9.67 -8.52 -13.22
C GLN A 190 8.26 -9.02 -12.93
N ARG A 191 7.30 -8.32 -13.42
CA ARG A 191 5.90 -8.72 -13.42
C ARG A 191 5.41 -8.82 -14.86
N THR A 192 4.87 -9.96 -15.22
CA THR A 192 4.17 -10.11 -16.51
C THR A 192 2.68 -9.89 -16.29
N SER A 193 2.10 -8.98 -17.05
CA SER A 193 0.66 -8.74 -17.05
C SER A 193 -0.04 -9.93 -17.71
N THR A 194 -0.91 -10.61 -16.98
CA THR A 194 -1.74 -11.69 -17.54
C THR A 194 -2.70 -11.21 -18.61
N ARG A 195 -3.07 -9.91 -18.60
CA ARG A 195 -3.98 -9.30 -19.56
C ARG A 195 -3.32 -8.93 -20.87
N THR A 196 -2.07 -8.42 -20.82
CA THR A 196 -1.39 -7.86 -22.00
C THR A 196 -0.15 -8.64 -22.41
N GLY A 197 0.32 -9.61 -21.61
CA GLY A 197 1.57 -10.31 -21.82
C GLY A 197 2.83 -9.45 -21.61
N GLN A 198 2.69 -8.16 -21.33
CA GLN A 198 3.83 -7.26 -21.16
C GLN A 198 4.50 -7.47 -19.81
N SER A 199 5.83 -7.44 -19.81
CA SER A 199 6.63 -7.50 -18.59
C SER A 199 7.06 -6.11 -18.17
N TYR A 200 6.91 -5.82 -16.88
CA TYR A 200 7.28 -4.55 -16.25
C TYR A 200 8.23 -4.82 -15.08
N GLY A 201 9.24 -3.99 -14.95
CA GLY A 201 10.03 -3.93 -13.73
C GLY A 201 9.15 -3.52 -12.55
N THR A 202 9.15 -4.31 -11.49
CA THR A 202 8.45 -4.02 -10.22
C THR A 202 9.43 -4.08 -9.06
N GLY A 203 10.71 -3.94 -9.36
CA GLY A 203 11.78 -3.87 -8.38
C GLY A 203 11.71 -2.61 -7.52
N GLY A 204 12.60 -2.50 -6.58
CA GLY A 204 12.69 -1.36 -5.69
C GLY A 204 13.62 -1.62 -4.53
N ARG A 205 13.57 -0.76 -3.53
CA ARG A 205 14.39 -0.88 -2.32
C ARG A 205 13.58 -1.48 -1.18
N VAL A 206 14.21 -2.34 -0.38
CA VAL A 206 13.67 -2.92 0.87
C VAL A 206 14.71 -2.84 1.97
N GLY A 207 14.28 -2.70 3.22
CA GLY A 207 15.14 -2.64 4.40
C GLY A 207 15.15 -1.28 5.09
N PRO A 208 15.95 -1.12 6.15
CA PRO A 208 15.90 0.05 6.99
C PRO A 208 16.65 1.26 6.41
N VAL A 209 16.08 2.44 6.66
CA VAL A 209 16.72 3.75 6.45
C VAL A 209 16.58 4.56 7.72
N GLU A 210 17.67 5.14 8.18
CA GLU A 210 17.71 6.02 9.34
C GLU A 210 17.81 7.47 8.89
N TYR A 211 16.88 8.27 9.37
CA TYR A 211 16.78 9.71 9.12
C TYR A 211 17.05 10.47 10.41
N ALA A 212 17.76 11.58 10.32
CA ALA A 212 17.95 12.54 11.39
C ALA A 212 17.65 13.97 10.93
N GLY A 213 17.23 14.79 11.88
CA GLY A 213 16.87 16.19 11.66
C GLY A 213 15.57 16.56 12.36
N GLU A 214 14.99 17.68 11.99
CA GLU A 214 13.74 18.14 12.56
C GLU A 214 12.54 17.41 11.91
N LEU A 215 12.12 16.31 12.54
CA LEU A 215 11.09 15.41 12.01
C LEU A 215 9.71 15.59 12.66
N THR A 216 9.58 16.45 13.66
CA THR A 216 8.35 16.63 14.44
C THR A 216 7.13 16.87 13.56
N ALA A 217 7.21 17.82 12.63
CA ALA A 217 6.11 18.12 11.70
C ALA A 217 5.87 17.02 10.66
N ALA A 218 6.85 16.15 10.40
CA ALA A 218 6.73 15.06 9.44
C ALA A 218 6.16 13.77 10.06
N MET A 219 6.24 13.61 11.39
CA MET A 219 5.82 12.38 12.07
C MET A 219 4.36 11.98 11.83
N PRO A 220 3.36 12.90 11.86
CA PRO A 220 1.98 12.54 11.55
C PRO A 220 1.84 11.95 10.14
N PHE A 221 2.55 12.52 9.16
CA PHE A 221 2.57 12.02 7.79
C PHE A 221 3.24 10.65 7.70
N LEU A 222 4.34 10.43 8.43
CA LEU A 222 5.02 9.14 8.49
C LEU A 222 4.10 8.06 9.07
N ARG A 223 3.38 8.35 10.17
CA ARG A 223 2.43 7.42 10.78
C ARG A 223 1.27 7.09 9.84
N LEU A 224 0.72 8.08 9.16
CA LEU A 224 -0.35 7.85 8.19
C LEU A 224 0.20 7.10 6.95
N GLY A 225 1.40 7.42 6.48
CA GLY A 225 2.06 6.73 5.38
C GLY A 225 2.33 5.25 5.66
N GLU A 226 2.63 4.89 6.91
CA GLU A 226 2.73 3.50 7.37
C GLU A 226 1.41 2.75 7.14
N GLN A 227 0.28 3.42 7.16
CA GLN A 227 -1.04 2.84 6.89
C GLN A 227 -1.46 2.89 5.42
N THR A 228 -0.88 3.76 4.61
CA THR A 228 -1.31 3.98 3.22
C THR A 228 -0.35 3.42 2.19
N GLY A 229 0.87 3.05 2.58
CA GLY A 229 1.95 2.71 1.65
C GLY A 229 2.40 3.89 0.79
N LEU A 230 3.54 3.78 0.14
CA LEU A 230 4.09 4.78 -0.78
C LEU A 230 4.89 4.11 -1.91
N GLY A 231 4.67 4.55 -3.16
CA GLY A 231 5.44 4.05 -4.30
C GLY A 231 5.36 2.53 -4.47
N GLY A 232 4.19 1.93 -4.21
CA GLY A 232 4.00 0.48 -4.20
C GLY A 232 4.62 -0.23 -3.01
N GLY A 233 5.36 0.47 -2.13
CA GLY A 233 5.99 -0.09 -0.96
C GLY A 233 5.24 0.18 0.34
N TRP A 234 5.36 -0.74 1.27
CA TRP A 234 4.92 -0.61 2.65
C TRP A 234 6.14 -0.47 3.55
N TYR A 235 6.05 0.39 4.53
CA TYR A 235 7.08 0.53 5.55
C TYR A 235 6.49 0.46 6.95
N ARG A 236 7.36 0.29 7.91
CA ARG A 236 7.07 0.36 9.35
C ARG A 236 8.01 1.36 10.00
N ILE A 237 7.47 2.15 10.92
CA ILE A 237 8.29 2.98 11.79
C ILE A 237 8.91 2.06 12.84
N GLY A 238 10.22 1.89 12.80
CA GLY A 238 10.97 1.03 13.72
C GLY A 238 11.31 1.76 15.02
N LYS A 239 12.17 2.77 14.95
CA LYS A 239 12.64 3.52 16.12
C LYS A 239 12.41 5.02 15.92
N VAL A 240 11.89 5.67 16.94
CA VAL A 240 11.79 7.13 17.04
C VAL A 240 12.83 7.62 18.03
N ILE A 241 13.58 8.65 17.67
CA ILE A 241 14.62 9.26 18.49
C ILE A 241 14.13 10.67 18.84
N ASN A 242 13.93 10.93 20.12
CA ASN A 242 13.51 12.22 20.64
C ASN A 242 14.74 13.05 21.02
N TRP A 243 14.58 14.37 21.08
CA TRP A 243 15.58 15.30 21.62
C TRP A 243 15.79 15.09 23.12
#